data_0ed1bd7b75fed12faa4bb79db8daf2a1
#
_entry.id   0ed1bd7b75fed12faa4bb79db8daf2a1
#
_cell.length_a   1.000
_cell.length_b   1.000
_cell.length_c   1.000
_cell.angle_alpha   90.00
_cell.angle_beta   90.00
_cell.angle_gamma   90.00
#
_symmetry.space_group_name_H-M   'P 1'
#
loop_
_entity.id
_entity.type
_entity.pdbx_description
1 polymer ?
#
loop_
_entity_poly.entity_id
_entity_poly.type
_entity_poly.pdbx_seq_one_letter_code
_entity_poly.pdbx_strand_id
1 'polypeptide(L)'
;MTVYTLPAELSIYTVSNIYQHLADILITASGCIVIEAHAVEEADGCGIQLLTYFASQCQEKSISFQCDNPSESLKEAAELLNVSTILFPLDEGIEA
;
A
#
# COMPACT_ATOMS: atom_id res chain seq x y z
N MET A 1 13.59 -9.70 -0.65
CA MET A 1 12.69 -8.57 -0.88
C MET A 1 11.66 -8.93 -1.94
N THR A 2 10.42 -8.65 -1.67
CA THR A 2 9.32 -8.94 -2.59
C THR A 2 8.71 -7.62 -3.06
N VAL A 3 8.53 -7.47 -4.36
CA VAL A 3 7.96 -6.25 -4.94
C VAL A 3 6.64 -6.58 -5.63
N TYR A 4 5.60 -5.80 -5.33
CA TYR A 4 4.31 -5.92 -5.99
C TYR A 4 3.92 -4.56 -6.54
N THR A 5 3.59 -4.49 -7.83
CA THR A 5 3.21 -3.24 -8.47
C THR A 5 1.68 -3.13 -8.50
N LEU A 6 1.16 -2.05 -7.92
CA LEU A 6 -0.28 -1.81 -7.92
C LEU A 6 -0.76 -1.46 -9.33
N PRO A 7 -1.98 -1.89 -9.69
CA PRO A 7 -2.55 -1.50 -11.00
C PRO A 7 -2.99 -0.04 -11.00
N ALA A 8 -3.45 0.42 -12.14
CA ALA A 8 -3.91 1.81 -12.30
C ALA A 8 -5.13 2.11 -11.44
N GLU A 9 -5.99 1.12 -11.21
CA GLU A 9 -7.18 1.31 -10.41
C GLU A 9 -7.06 0.56 -9.09
N LEU A 10 -7.21 1.30 -7.98
CA LEU A 10 -7.19 0.75 -6.62
C LEU A 10 -8.51 1.14 -5.98
N SER A 11 -9.55 0.33 -6.21
CA SER A 11 -10.91 0.71 -5.87
C SER A 11 -11.72 -0.49 -5.44
N ILE A 12 -12.98 -0.23 -5.07
CA ILE A 12 -13.91 -1.30 -4.68
C ILE A 12 -14.04 -2.36 -5.78
N TYR A 13 -13.78 -2.01 -7.04
CA TYR A 13 -13.90 -2.96 -8.15
C TYR A 13 -12.68 -3.86 -8.31
N THR A 14 -11.56 -3.48 -7.72
CA THR A 14 -10.30 -4.22 -7.89
C THR A 14 -9.75 -4.79 -6.59
N VAL A 15 -10.27 -4.38 -5.42
CA VAL A 15 -9.67 -4.76 -4.13
C VAL A 15 -9.67 -6.27 -3.91
N SER A 16 -10.68 -6.97 -4.39
CA SER A 16 -10.75 -8.42 -4.18
C SER A 16 -9.59 -9.13 -4.87
N ASN A 17 -9.31 -8.74 -6.11
CA ASN A 17 -8.23 -9.32 -6.88
C ASN A 17 -6.86 -8.95 -6.30
N ILE A 18 -6.70 -7.69 -5.92
CA ILE A 18 -5.45 -7.21 -5.32
C ILE A 18 -5.22 -7.91 -3.98
N TYR A 19 -6.28 -8.05 -3.18
CA TYR A 19 -6.19 -8.70 -1.88
C TYR A 19 -5.64 -10.12 -2.01
N GLN A 20 -6.10 -10.87 -3.02
CA GLN A 20 -5.63 -12.23 -3.21
C GLN A 20 -4.15 -12.28 -3.51
N HIS A 21 -3.66 -11.36 -4.34
CA HIS A 21 -2.24 -11.29 -4.63
C HIS A 21 -1.43 -10.94 -3.38
N LEU A 22 -1.91 -9.97 -2.61
CA LEU A 22 -1.21 -9.55 -1.40
C LEU A 22 -1.22 -10.65 -0.34
N ALA A 23 -2.31 -11.39 -0.23
CA ALA A 23 -2.39 -12.49 0.73
C ALA A 23 -1.39 -13.59 0.38
N ASP A 24 -1.24 -13.89 -0.91
CA ASP A 24 -0.26 -14.89 -1.36
C ASP A 24 1.16 -14.43 -1.04
N ILE A 25 1.44 -13.17 -1.29
CA ILE A 25 2.75 -12.59 -0.98
C ILE A 25 3.05 -12.70 0.51
N LEU A 26 2.05 -12.41 1.34
CA LEU A 26 2.23 -12.40 2.79
C LEU A 26 2.57 -13.79 3.32
N ILE A 27 2.03 -14.83 2.68
CA ILE A 27 2.29 -16.22 3.11
C ILE A 27 3.76 -16.59 2.87
N THR A 28 4.34 -16.14 1.77
CA THR A 28 5.66 -16.61 1.33
C THR A 28 6.78 -15.61 1.58
N ALA A 29 6.48 -14.34 1.78
CA ALA A 29 7.51 -13.31 1.90
C ALA A 29 8.14 -13.31 3.28
N SER A 30 9.40 -12.92 3.31
CA SER A 30 10.11 -12.67 4.56
C SER A 30 11.00 -11.45 4.34
N GLY A 31 11.27 -10.73 5.41
CA GLY A 31 12.12 -9.56 5.36
C GLY A 31 11.37 -8.30 4.99
N CYS A 32 11.28 -7.99 3.72
CA CYS A 32 10.71 -6.72 3.27
C CYS A 32 9.77 -6.92 2.08
N ILE A 33 8.62 -6.26 2.13
CA ILE A 33 7.68 -6.20 1.01
C ILE A 33 7.61 -4.75 0.55
N VAL A 34 7.82 -4.53 -0.75
CA VAL A 34 7.75 -3.22 -1.37
C VAL A 34 6.52 -3.18 -2.27
N ILE A 35 5.66 -2.22 -2.03
CA ILE A 35 4.49 -1.95 -2.89
C ILE A 35 4.88 -0.81 -3.80
N GLU A 36 4.98 -1.08 -5.09
CA GLU A 36 5.29 -0.07 -6.08
C GLU A 36 3.99 0.58 -6.53
N ALA A 37 3.87 1.89 -6.36
CA ALA A 37 2.57 2.56 -6.48
C ALA A 37 2.54 3.67 -7.54
N HIS A 38 3.50 3.69 -8.46
CA HIS A 38 3.58 4.77 -9.44
C HIS A 38 2.44 4.76 -10.46
N ALA A 39 1.85 3.60 -10.71
CA ALA A 39 0.84 3.45 -11.75
C ALA A 39 -0.58 3.79 -11.30
N VAL A 40 -0.81 4.03 -10.01
CA VAL A 40 -2.16 4.25 -9.50
C VAL A 40 -2.72 5.57 -10.00
N GLU A 41 -3.81 5.50 -10.76
CA GLU A 41 -4.51 6.68 -11.30
C GLU A 41 -5.77 6.98 -10.51
N GLU A 42 -6.42 5.93 -9.97
CA GLU A 42 -7.63 6.08 -9.18
C GLU A 42 -7.48 5.29 -7.88
N ALA A 43 -7.82 5.92 -6.76
CA ALA A 43 -7.82 5.23 -5.46
C ALA A 43 -9.02 5.72 -4.66
N ASP A 44 -9.85 4.78 -4.20
CA ASP A 44 -10.98 5.12 -3.34
C ASP A 44 -10.74 4.61 -1.92
N GLY A 45 -11.73 4.85 -1.04
CA GLY A 45 -11.61 4.44 0.36
C GLY A 45 -11.38 2.95 0.54
N CYS A 46 -12.00 2.13 -0.30
CA CYS A 46 -11.82 0.68 -0.19
C CYS A 46 -10.38 0.28 -0.53
N GLY A 47 -9.82 0.90 -1.56
CA GLY A 47 -8.44 0.63 -1.93
C GLY A 47 -7.45 1.06 -0.86
N ILE A 48 -7.68 2.24 -0.29
CA ILE A 48 -6.81 2.74 0.78
C ILE A 48 -6.92 1.86 2.02
N GLN A 49 -8.12 1.41 2.36
CA GLN A 49 -8.30 0.50 3.50
C GLN A 49 -7.55 -0.81 3.29
N LEU A 50 -7.55 -1.32 2.07
CA LEU A 50 -6.82 -2.55 1.77
C LEU A 50 -5.32 -2.37 2.03
N LEU A 51 -4.74 -1.28 1.55
CA LEU A 51 -3.31 -1.02 1.78
C LEU A 51 -3.00 -0.86 3.26
N THR A 52 -3.84 -0.14 3.97
CA THR A 52 -3.66 0.06 5.41
C THR A 52 -3.73 -1.25 6.17
N TYR A 53 -4.69 -2.09 5.80
CA TYR A 53 -4.82 -3.41 6.39
C TYR A 53 -3.57 -4.26 6.11
N PHE A 54 -3.08 -4.22 4.87
CA PHE A 54 -1.91 -5.00 4.50
C PHE A 54 -0.67 -4.53 5.27
N ALA A 55 -0.50 -3.22 5.42
CA ALA A 55 0.61 -2.69 6.21
C ALA A 55 0.55 -3.18 7.65
N SER A 56 -0.64 -3.24 8.22
CA SER A 56 -0.87 -3.74 9.57
C SER A 56 -0.52 -5.23 9.67
N GLN A 57 -0.88 -6.01 8.65
CA GLN A 57 -0.55 -7.45 8.64
C GLN A 57 0.95 -7.68 8.55
N CYS A 58 1.65 -6.87 7.78
CA CYS A 58 3.10 -6.94 7.70
C CYS A 58 3.72 -6.67 9.06
N GLN A 59 3.22 -5.66 9.75
CA GLN A 59 3.73 -5.32 11.08
C GLN A 59 3.56 -6.48 12.06
N GLU A 60 2.41 -7.13 12.04
CA GLU A 60 2.14 -8.26 12.92
C GLU A 60 3.07 -9.43 12.66
N LYS A 61 3.50 -9.60 11.43
CA LYS A 61 4.39 -10.69 11.05
C LYS A 61 5.86 -10.29 11.06
N SER A 62 6.16 -9.10 11.54
CA SER A 62 7.52 -8.56 11.60
C SER A 62 8.16 -8.46 10.21
N ILE A 63 7.35 -8.14 9.20
CA ILE A 63 7.82 -7.92 7.83
C ILE A 63 7.82 -6.42 7.59
N SER A 64 8.94 -5.91 7.06
CA SER A 64 9.01 -4.49 6.71
C SER A 64 8.09 -4.19 5.54
N PHE A 65 7.29 -3.13 5.66
CA PHE A 65 6.39 -2.68 4.61
C PHE A 65 6.89 -1.35 4.07
N GLN A 66 6.92 -1.23 2.76
CA GLN A 66 7.36 0.00 2.12
C GLN A 66 6.48 0.25 0.90
N CYS A 67 6.01 1.48 0.76
CA CYS A 67 5.22 1.87 -0.41
C CYS A 67 6.03 2.89 -1.19
N ASP A 68 6.52 2.49 -2.37
CA ASP A 68 7.45 3.28 -3.15
C ASP A 68 6.76 4.03 -4.28
N ASN A 69 7.27 5.23 -4.57
CA ASN A 69 6.86 6.04 -5.70
C ASN A 69 5.35 6.24 -5.78
N PRO A 70 4.69 6.65 -4.68
CA PRO A 70 3.24 6.82 -4.72
C PRO A 70 2.86 7.91 -5.71
N SER A 71 1.83 7.62 -6.52
CA SER A 71 1.30 8.61 -7.45
C SER A 71 0.62 9.74 -6.69
N GLU A 72 0.40 10.88 -7.38
CA GLU A 72 -0.32 11.98 -6.77
C GLU A 72 -1.72 11.58 -6.35
N SER A 73 -2.40 10.77 -7.18
CA SER A 73 -3.75 10.29 -6.86
C SER A 73 -3.75 9.47 -5.57
N LEU A 74 -2.76 8.61 -5.39
CA LEU A 74 -2.68 7.79 -4.19
C LEU A 74 -2.35 8.64 -2.97
N LYS A 75 -1.43 9.58 -3.10
CA LYS A 75 -1.08 10.48 -2.00
C LYS A 75 -2.28 11.29 -1.54
N GLU A 76 -3.05 11.84 -2.48
CA GLU A 76 -4.22 12.64 -2.15
C GLU A 76 -5.26 11.81 -1.42
N ALA A 77 -5.51 10.59 -1.89
CA ALA A 77 -6.48 9.71 -1.25
C ALA A 77 -6.07 9.36 0.17
N ALA A 78 -4.77 9.07 0.37
CA ALA A 78 -4.26 8.75 1.70
C ALA A 78 -4.36 9.94 2.65
N GLU A 79 -4.10 11.14 2.15
CA GLU A 79 -4.22 12.35 2.97
C GLU A 79 -5.66 12.60 3.40
N LEU A 80 -6.59 12.43 2.48
CA LEU A 80 -8.02 12.65 2.78
C LEU A 80 -8.50 11.71 3.87
N LEU A 81 -7.93 10.52 3.95
CA LEU A 81 -8.32 9.53 4.94
C LEU A 81 -7.39 9.50 6.16
N ASN A 82 -6.43 10.43 6.22
CA ASN A 82 -5.51 10.59 7.35
C ASN A 82 -4.65 9.35 7.60
N VAL A 83 -4.24 8.67 6.53
CA VAL A 83 -3.39 7.47 6.66
C VAL A 83 -2.06 7.62 5.93
N SER A 84 -1.70 8.83 5.49
CA SER A 84 -0.44 9.02 4.77
C SER A 84 0.77 8.68 5.62
N THR A 85 0.73 8.93 6.94
CA THR A 85 1.84 8.57 7.81
C THR A 85 1.99 7.06 7.97
N ILE A 86 0.90 6.32 7.82
CA ILE A 86 0.94 4.86 7.89
C ILE A 86 1.53 4.29 6.60
N LEU A 87 1.09 4.81 5.45
CA LEU A 87 1.50 4.28 4.16
C LEU A 87 2.84 4.84 3.69
N PHE A 88 3.13 6.09 4.02
CA PHE A 88 4.34 6.78 3.55
C PHE A 88 5.10 7.44 4.69
N PRO A 89 5.56 6.65 5.67
CA PRO A 89 6.19 7.25 6.85
C PRO A 89 7.47 8.01 6.55
N LEU A 90 8.21 7.61 5.52
CA LEU A 90 9.45 8.31 5.17
C LEU A 90 9.19 9.69 4.59
N ASP A 91 8.13 9.82 3.80
CA ASP A 91 7.73 11.12 3.25
C ASP A 91 7.41 12.09 4.38
N GLU A 92 6.63 11.61 5.37
CA GLU A 92 6.26 12.45 6.51
C GLU A 92 7.47 12.80 7.35
N GLY A 93 8.40 11.86 7.51
CA GLY A 93 9.61 12.09 8.28
C GLY A 93 10.48 13.17 7.69
N ILE A 94 10.53 13.26 6.37
CA ILE A 94 11.32 14.28 5.68
C ILE A 94 10.78 15.67 5.96
N GLU A 95 9.47 15.79 6.07
CA GLU A 95 8.81 17.06 6.33
C GLU A 95 9.12 17.61 7.72
N ALA A 96 9.34 16.72 8.64
CA ALA A 96 9.66 17.12 10.00
C ALA A 96 11.04 17.74 10.07
#